data_fc8a3b92ce8df914de3b11c4db911323
#
_entry.id   fc8a3b92ce8df914de3b11c4db911323
#
_cell.length_a   1.000
_cell.length_b   1.000
_cell.length_c   1.000
_cell.angle_alpha   90.00
_cell.angle_beta   90.00
_cell.angle_gamma   90.00
#
_symmetry.space_group_name_H-M   'P 1'
#
loop_
_entity.id
_entity.type
_entity.pdbx_description
1 polymer ?
#
loop_
_entity_poly.entity_id
_entity_poly.type
_entity_poly.pdbx_seq_one_letter_code
_entity_poly.pdbx_strand_id
1 'polypeptide(L)'
;MLFRSYTSLFADCTGLVRVGSEVFNCASATMFNSVFDGCTSLEEVGKNMLVSPVKLTSVANLFRDCGMLRSVPVSLFDEAVKLKTLTSTFQGCASLEGESPYTVVDGVKYHLYDRTAENAAASGLTAITAAKSSFAGCTKLSDYDKIPTTWKE
;
A
#
# COMPACT_ATOMS: atom_id res chain seq x y z
N MET A 1 24.82 0.16 3.54
CA MET A 1 24.20 -1.18 3.71
C MET A 1 22.79 -1.10 3.13
N LEU A 2 22.44 -1.93 2.16
CA LEU A 2 21.11 -1.90 1.55
C LEU A 2 20.26 -3.01 2.20
N PHE A 3 19.20 -2.63 2.88
CA PHE A 3 18.27 -3.58 3.50
C PHE A 3 17.46 -4.31 2.42
N ARG A 4 17.35 -5.63 2.54
CA ARG A 4 16.51 -6.46 1.64
C ARG A 4 15.07 -6.59 2.12
N SER A 5 14.82 -6.30 3.38
CA SER A 5 13.51 -6.38 4.00
C SER A 5 13.38 -5.32 5.09
N TYR A 6 12.22 -4.68 5.13
CA TYR A 6 11.72 -3.92 6.25
C TYR A 6 10.50 -4.67 6.77
N THR A 7 10.60 -5.26 7.93
CA THR A 7 9.50 -6.01 8.54
C THR A 7 9.28 -5.51 9.96
N SER A 8 8.04 -5.14 10.28
CA SER A 8 7.59 -4.71 11.62
C SER A 8 8.42 -3.60 12.27
N LEU A 9 9.08 -2.74 11.47
CA LEU A 9 10.04 -1.74 11.99
C LEU A 9 9.40 -0.77 12.97
N PHE A 10 8.14 -0.39 12.77
CA PHE A 10 7.36 0.48 13.64
C PHE A 10 6.04 -0.17 14.07
N ALA A 11 5.95 -1.51 14.01
CA ALA A 11 4.74 -2.19 14.44
C ALA A 11 4.38 -1.80 15.88
N ASP A 12 3.08 -1.58 16.13
CA ASP A 12 2.53 -1.17 17.43
C ASP A 12 3.10 0.16 17.98
N CYS A 13 3.71 0.99 17.13
CA CYS A 13 4.09 2.36 17.51
C CYS A 13 2.85 3.26 17.61
N THR A 14 2.05 3.07 18.67
CA THR A 14 0.75 3.74 18.86
C THR A 14 0.83 5.26 18.99
N GLY A 15 2.01 5.81 19.31
CA GLY A 15 2.26 7.25 19.35
C GLY A 15 2.78 7.86 18.04
N LEU A 16 2.98 7.05 16.98
CA LEU A 16 3.44 7.55 15.69
C LEU A 16 2.29 8.24 14.97
N VAL A 17 2.42 9.55 14.70
CA VAL A 17 1.36 10.36 14.08
C VAL A 17 1.61 10.57 12.58
N ARG A 18 2.86 10.73 12.17
CA ARG A 18 3.21 11.06 10.79
C ARG A 18 4.49 10.37 10.33
N VAL A 19 4.53 10.01 9.06
CA VAL A 19 5.74 9.53 8.37
C VAL A 19 6.06 10.53 7.27
N GLY A 20 7.30 11.01 7.24
CA GLY A 20 7.76 12.00 6.25
C GLY A 20 7.89 11.43 4.84
N SER A 21 8.26 12.31 3.91
CA SER A 21 8.60 11.93 2.53
C SER A 21 10.02 11.36 2.48
N GLU A 22 10.27 10.47 1.51
CA GLU A 22 11.61 9.93 1.19
C GLU A 22 12.35 9.27 2.36
N VAL A 23 11.60 8.61 3.24
CA VAL A 23 12.14 8.04 4.48
C VAL A 23 12.86 6.70 4.27
N PHE A 24 12.34 5.84 3.37
CA PHE A 24 12.84 4.48 3.21
C PHE A 24 13.47 4.26 1.83
N ASN A 25 14.78 4.05 1.80
CA ASN A 25 15.46 3.61 0.58
C ASN A 25 15.16 2.12 0.32
N CYS A 26 14.29 1.86 -0.65
CA CYS A 26 13.79 0.53 -0.99
C CYS A 26 14.47 -0.08 -2.23
N ALA A 27 15.57 0.47 -2.74
CA ALA A 27 16.23 0.02 -3.98
C ALA A 27 16.62 -1.48 -3.97
N SER A 28 16.87 -2.06 -2.81
CA SER A 28 17.16 -3.48 -2.64
C SER A 28 16.09 -4.25 -1.88
N ALA A 29 15.04 -3.57 -1.39
CA ALA A 29 13.99 -4.19 -0.60
C ALA A 29 13.05 -5.01 -1.48
N THR A 30 12.76 -6.22 -1.03
CA THR A 30 11.74 -7.09 -1.63
C THR A 30 10.48 -7.16 -0.80
N MET A 31 10.56 -6.86 0.50
CA MET A 31 9.44 -6.89 1.44
C MET A 31 9.42 -5.65 2.32
N PHE A 32 8.22 -5.10 2.52
CA PHE A 32 7.96 -3.97 3.40
C PHE A 32 6.70 -4.28 4.24
N ASN A 33 6.76 -5.45 4.93
CA ASN A 33 5.60 -6.04 5.59
C ASN A 33 5.43 -5.51 7.02
N SER A 34 4.19 -5.27 7.44
CA SER A 34 3.82 -4.91 8.81
C SER A 34 4.59 -3.69 9.38
N VAL A 35 5.17 -2.84 8.54
CA VAL A 35 6.07 -1.77 9.02
C VAL A 35 5.35 -0.81 9.95
N PHE A 36 4.08 -0.51 9.68
CA PHE A 36 3.24 0.36 10.49
C PHE A 36 1.99 -0.36 11.04
N ASP A 37 2.03 -1.68 11.11
CA ASP A 37 0.94 -2.49 11.67
C ASP A 37 0.66 -2.05 13.12
N GLY A 38 -0.62 -1.76 13.44
CA GLY A 38 -1.00 -1.29 14.78
C GLY A 38 -0.59 0.13 15.15
N CYS A 39 -0.12 0.95 14.21
CA CYS A 39 0.14 2.38 14.43
C CYS A 39 -1.17 3.16 14.52
N THR A 40 -1.91 2.98 15.60
CA THR A 40 -3.30 3.46 15.75
C THR A 40 -3.47 4.98 15.67
N SER A 41 -2.43 5.76 15.97
CA SER A 41 -2.42 7.24 15.87
C SER A 41 -1.87 7.77 14.54
N LEU A 42 -1.46 6.90 13.61
CA LEU A 42 -0.90 7.35 12.33
C LEU A 42 -2.00 8.02 11.50
N GLU A 43 -1.80 9.30 11.15
CA GLU A 43 -2.78 10.12 10.41
C GLU A 43 -2.42 10.26 8.93
N GLU A 44 -1.14 10.37 8.61
CA GLU A 44 -0.69 10.57 7.23
C GLU A 44 0.71 10.03 6.97
N VAL A 45 0.95 9.69 5.70
CA VAL A 45 2.29 9.31 5.20
C VAL A 45 2.68 10.22 4.04
N GLY A 46 3.96 10.57 4.00
CA GLY A 46 4.51 11.50 3.02
C GLY A 46 4.55 10.94 1.60
N LYS A 47 4.50 11.86 0.63
CA LYS A 47 4.71 11.53 -0.78
C LYS A 47 6.09 10.90 -0.96
N ASN A 48 6.16 9.84 -1.78
CA ASN A 48 7.40 9.10 -2.03
C ASN A 48 8.06 8.57 -0.74
N MET A 49 7.27 8.19 0.27
CA MET A 49 7.79 7.56 1.49
C MET A 49 8.73 6.39 1.16
N LEU A 50 8.41 5.61 0.13
CA LEU A 50 9.22 4.54 -0.41
C LEU A 50 10.06 5.07 -1.58
N VAL A 51 11.37 5.12 -1.44
CA VAL A 51 12.29 5.57 -2.49
C VAL A 51 12.77 4.37 -3.29
N SER A 52 12.56 4.39 -4.61
CA SER A 52 13.00 3.35 -5.56
C SER A 52 12.52 1.92 -5.21
N PRO A 53 11.23 1.66 -4.96
CA PRO A 53 10.72 0.34 -4.55
C PRO A 53 10.63 -0.67 -5.71
N VAL A 54 11.54 -0.60 -6.68
CA VAL A 54 11.51 -1.34 -7.96
C VAL A 54 11.61 -2.86 -7.82
N LYS A 55 12.08 -3.36 -6.69
CA LYS A 55 12.17 -4.80 -6.39
C LYS A 55 11.11 -5.27 -5.39
N LEU A 56 10.28 -4.37 -4.90
CA LEU A 56 9.30 -4.65 -3.87
C LEU A 56 8.21 -5.59 -4.39
N THR A 57 8.02 -6.71 -3.70
CA THR A 57 7.03 -7.73 -4.06
C THR A 57 5.90 -7.85 -3.06
N SER A 58 6.11 -7.40 -1.80
CA SER A 58 5.12 -7.55 -0.73
C SER A 58 5.10 -6.34 0.19
N VAL A 59 3.88 -5.89 0.50
CA VAL A 59 3.55 -4.87 1.51
C VAL A 59 2.42 -5.38 2.45
N ALA A 60 2.41 -6.68 2.72
CA ALA A 60 1.39 -7.29 3.57
C ALA A 60 1.34 -6.61 4.94
N ASN A 61 0.12 -6.34 5.45
CA ASN A 61 -0.15 -5.69 6.72
C ASN A 61 0.52 -4.31 6.90
N LEU A 62 0.93 -3.63 5.84
CA LEU A 62 1.75 -2.40 5.94
C LEU A 62 1.14 -1.35 6.87
N PHE A 63 -0.16 -1.09 6.75
CA PHE A 63 -0.93 -0.14 7.55
C PHE A 63 -2.11 -0.82 8.28
N ARG A 64 -2.00 -2.12 8.55
CA ARG A 64 -3.08 -2.83 9.25
C ARG A 64 -3.37 -2.14 10.58
N ASP A 65 -4.65 -1.94 10.87
CA ASP A 65 -5.16 -1.33 12.10
C ASP A 65 -4.67 0.11 12.37
N CYS A 66 -4.24 0.84 11.31
CA CYS A 66 -3.99 2.29 11.38
C CYS A 66 -5.32 3.05 11.30
N GLY A 67 -6.14 2.96 12.36
CA GLY A 67 -7.53 3.47 12.35
C GLY A 67 -7.68 4.96 12.14
N MET A 68 -6.65 5.78 12.46
CA MET A 68 -6.63 7.23 12.26
C MET A 68 -6.02 7.67 10.92
N LEU A 69 -5.51 6.75 10.10
CA LEU A 69 -4.91 7.06 8.80
C LEU A 69 -5.98 7.63 7.86
N ARG A 70 -5.85 8.92 7.52
CA ARG A 70 -6.85 9.67 6.74
C ARG A 70 -6.56 9.63 5.26
N SER A 71 -5.29 9.64 4.89
CA SER A 71 -4.88 9.62 3.48
C SER A 71 -3.54 8.96 3.28
N VAL A 72 -3.38 8.37 2.10
CA VAL A 72 -2.10 7.95 1.56
C VAL A 72 -1.95 8.56 0.16
N PRO A 73 -0.73 8.91 -0.28
CA PRO A 73 -0.54 9.36 -1.66
C PRO A 73 -1.05 8.29 -2.63
N VAL A 74 -1.87 8.69 -3.63
CA VAL A 74 -2.35 7.74 -4.65
C VAL A 74 -1.20 7.08 -5.41
N SER A 75 -0.08 7.78 -5.55
CA SER A 75 1.16 7.31 -6.19
C SER A 75 2.08 6.49 -5.28
N LEU A 76 1.65 6.10 -4.08
CA LEU A 76 2.49 5.42 -3.09
C LEU A 76 3.24 4.19 -3.64
N PHE A 77 2.65 3.48 -4.58
CA PHE A 77 3.18 2.26 -5.16
C PHE A 77 3.51 2.37 -6.66
N ASP A 78 3.65 3.58 -7.21
CA ASP A 78 3.90 3.80 -8.63
C ASP A 78 5.15 3.07 -9.13
N GLU A 79 6.26 3.20 -8.42
CA GLU A 79 7.51 2.55 -8.77
C GLU A 79 7.59 1.08 -8.32
N ALA A 80 6.62 0.60 -7.55
CA ALA A 80 6.55 -0.78 -7.08
C ALA A 80 5.96 -1.71 -8.16
N VAL A 81 6.58 -1.71 -9.34
CA VAL A 81 6.10 -2.43 -10.53
C VAL A 81 6.03 -3.96 -10.37
N LYS A 82 6.78 -4.51 -9.41
CA LYS A 82 6.85 -5.96 -9.11
C LYS A 82 5.96 -6.39 -7.95
N LEU A 83 5.15 -5.49 -7.41
CA LEU A 83 4.29 -5.76 -6.26
C LEU A 83 3.26 -6.84 -6.59
N LYS A 84 3.14 -7.85 -5.73
CA LYS A 84 2.25 -9.01 -5.88
C LYS A 84 1.35 -9.26 -4.67
N THR A 85 1.81 -8.87 -3.48
CA THR A 85 1.16 -9.20 -2.22
C THR A 85 0.78 -7.95 -1.45
N LEU A 86 -0.53 -7.83 -1.21
CA LEU A 86 -1.20 -6.73 -0.50
C LEU A 86 -2.07 -7.22 0.67
N THR A 87 -1.95 -8.48 1.07
CA THR A 87 -2.82 -9.06 2.11
C THR A 87 -2.91 -8.12 3.33
N SER A 88 -4.13 -7.74 3.71
CA SER A 88 -4.42 -6.87 4.86
C SER A 88 -3.68 -5.51 4.89
N THR A 89 -3.21 -5.01 3.74
CA THR A 89 -2.35 -3.79 3.70
C THR A 89 -2.99 -2.58 4.37
N PHE A 90 -4.29 -2.34 4.14
CA PHE A 90 -5.07 -1.25 4.73
C PHE A 90 -6.22 -1.75 5.61
N GLN A 91 -6.20 -3.01 6.01
CA GLN A 91 -7.25 -3.55 6.88
C GLN A 91 -7.37 -2.71 8.15
N GLY A 92 -8.59 -2.33 8.52
CA GLY A 92 -8.84 -1.53 9.73
C GLY A 92 -8.53 -0.03 9.61
N CYS A 93 -8.13 0.47 8.42
CA CYS A 93 -7.95 1.91 8.18
C CYS A 93 -9.31 2.60 8.00
N ALA A 94 -10.10 2.68 9.07
CA ALA A 94 -11.49 3.16 9.04
C ALA A 94 -11.63 4.65 8.72
N SER A 95 -10.56 5.44 8.86
CA SER A 95 -10.53 6.87 8.52
C SER A 95 -10.02 7.16 7.13
N LEU A 96 -9.56 6.14 6.37
CA LEU A 96 -8.94 6.34 5.07
C LEU A 96 -9.96 6.85 4.04
N GLU A 97 -9.70 8.05 3.50
CA GLU A 97 -10.54 8.79 2.58
C GLU A 97 -9.83 9.02 1.23
N GLY A 98 -10.59 9.51 0.24
CA GLY A 98 -10.10 9.75 -1.10
C GLY A 98 -10.14 8.49 -1.95
N GLU A 99 -9.33 8.45 -3.01
CA GLU A 99 -9.26 7.33 -3.94
C GLU A 99 -8.17 6.34 -3.48
N SER A 100 -8.41 5.05 -3.64
CA SER A 100 -7.39 4.04 -3.36
C SER A 100 -6.15 4.22 -4.25
N PRO A 101 -4.95 3.78 -3.84
CA PRO A 101 -3.73 3.97 -4.63
C PRO A 101 -3.85 3.42 -6.06
N TYR A 102 -3.34 4.19 -7.03
CA TYR A 102 -3.29 3.84 -8.44
C TYR A 102 -2.02 4.33 -9.11
N THR A 103 -1.68 3.74 -10.24
CA THR A 103 -0.58 4.14 -11.14
C THR A 103 -1.16 4.56 -12.48
N VAL A 104 -0.63 5.60 -13.10
CA VAL A 104 -1.01 6.03 -14.45
C VAL A 104 0.05 5.56 -15.45
N VAL A 105 -0.36 4.77 -16.45
CA VAL A 105 0.49 4.29 -17.54
C VAL A 105 -0.16 4.69 -18.85
N ASP A 106 0.54 5.44 -19.69
CA ASP A 106 0.05 5.93 -20.99
C ASP A 106 -1.33 6.62 -20.91
N GLY A 107 -1.55 7.38 -19.83
CA GLY A 107 -2.80 8.09 -19.59
C GLY A 107 -3.93 7.22 -19.02
N VAL A 108 -3.73 5.94 -18.83
CA VAL A 108 -4.69 5.01 -18.24
C VAL A 108 -4.39 4.83 -16.75
N LYS A 109 -5.44 4.94 -15.93
CA LYS A 109 -5.36 4.75 -14.47
C LYS A 109 -5.56 3.26 -14.13
N TYR A 110 -4.59 2.70 -13.41
CA TYR A 110 -4.63 1.34 -12.87
C TYR A 110 -4.58 1.38 -11.35
N HIS A 111 -5.71 1.16 -10.68
CA HIS A 111 -5.73 0.94 -9.23
C HIS A 111 -5.03 -0.37 -8.89
N LEU A 112 -4.71 -0.58 -7.63
CA LEU A 112 -4.11 -1.85 -7.19
C LEU A 112 -4.97 -3.05 -7.60
N TYR A 113 -6.29 -2.94 -7.54
CA TYR A 113 -7.23 -4.00 -7.95
C TYR A 113 -7.35 -4.17 -9.47
N ASP A 114 -6.91 -3.18 -10.27
CA ASP A 114 -6.83 -3.28 -11.74
C ASP A 114 -5.54 -3.97 -12.21
N ARG A 115 -4.60 -4.22 -11.30
CA ARG A 115 -3.36 -4.94 -11.60
C ARG A 115 -3.63 -6.43 -11.68
N THR A 116 -4.30 -6.85 -12.75
CA THR A 116 -4.66 -8.23 -13.08
C THR A 116 -3.68 -8.83 -14.09
N ALA A 117 -3.75 -10.16 -14.30
CA ALA A 117 -2.95 -10.82 -15.34
C ALA A 117 -3.30 -10.30 -16.74
N GLU A 118 -4.57 -9.93 -16.97
CA GLU A 118 -5.04 -9.38 -18.23
C GLU A 118 -4.44 -7.99 -18.52
N ASN A 119 -4.33 -7.16 -17.51
CA ASN A 119 -3.81 -5.79 -17.62
C ASN A 119 -2.28 -5.71 -17.56
N ALA A 120 -1.60 -6.79 -17.17
CA ALA A 120 -0.14 -6.79 -16.97
C ALA A 120 0.65 -6.46 -18.24
N ALA A 121 0.22 -6.98 -19.40
CA ALA A 121 0.90 -6.73 -20.67
C ALA A 121 0.80 -5.26 -21.13
N ALA A 122 -0.35 -4.62 -20.92
CA ALA A 122 -0.59 -3.23 -21.30
C ALA A 122 0.04 -2.23 -20.34
N SER A 123 0.03 -2.54 -19.03
CA SER A 123 0.49 -1.62 -17.98
C SER A 123 1.97 -1.77 -17.63
N GLY A 124 2.60 -2.90 -17.93
CA GLY A 124 3.94 -3.25 -17.44
C GLY A 124 3.97 -3.49 -15.91
N LEU A 125 2.81 -3.49 -15.25
CA LEU A 125 2.68 -3.71 -13.80
C LEU A 125 2.45 -5.20 -13.53
N THR A 126 3.16 -5.75 -12.57
CA THR A 126 2.93 -7.14 -12.16
C THR A 126 1.52 -7.30 -11.57
N ALA A 127 0.83 -8.38 -11.93
CA ALA A 127 -0.47 -8.71 -11.36
C ALA A 127 -0.39 -8.94 -9.85
N ILE A 128 -1.38 -8.42 -9.13
CA ILE A 128 -1.54 -8.70 -7.70
C ILE A 128 -2.16 -10.10 -7.55
N THR A 129 -1.51 -10.96 -6.80
CA THR A 129 -1.93 -12.37 -6.62
C THR A 129 -2.39 -12.70 -5.21
N ALA A 130 -2.09 -11.86 -4.24
CA ALA A 130 -2.52 -12.02 -2.85
C ALA A 130 -2.96 -10.68 -2.27
N ALA A 131 -4.27 -10.51 -2.06
CA ALA A 131 -4.85 -9.25 -1.62
C ALA A 131 -6.06 -9.43 -0.68
N LYS A 132 -6.21 -10.61 -0.06
CA LYS A 132 -7.30 -10.84 0.89
C LYS A 132 -7.29 -9.77 1.97
N SER A 133 -8.47 -9.23 2.28
CA SER A 133 -8.71 -8.23 3.34
C SER A 133 -7.92 -6.92 3.17
N SER A 134 -7.32 -6.64 1.99
CA SER A 134 -6.44 -5.47 1.77
C SER A 134 -7.10 -4.14 2.14
N PHE A 135 -8.41 -4.03 1.94
CA PHE A 135 -9.19 -2.82 2.22
C PHE A 135 -10.38 -3.09 3.16
N ALA A 136 -10.32 -4.16 3.95
CA ALA A 136 -11.38 -4.46 4.91
C ALA A 136 -11.54 -3.31 5.90
N GLY A 137 -12.75 -2.75 6.01
CA GLY A 137 -13.04 -1.61 6.87
C GLY A 137 -12.73 -0.22 6.30
N CYS A 138 -12.16 -0.09 5.09
CA CYS A 138 -11.84 1.20 4.45
C CYS A 138 -13.08 1.84 3.77
N THR A 139 -14.20 1.86 4.43
CA THR A 139 -15.51 2.21 3.83
C THR A 139 -15.66 3.67 3.39
N LYS A 140 -14.72 4.54 3.74
CA LYS A 140 -14.71 5.95 3.33
C LYS A 140 -13.97 6.22 2.01
N LEU A 141 -13.32 5.20 1.43
CA LEU A 141 -12.71 5.36 0.10
C LEU A 141 -13.79 5.62 -0.95
N SER A 142 -13.55 6.60 -1.83
CA SER A 142 -14.50 7.02 -2.87
C SER A 142 -14.75 5.95 -3.92
N ASP A 143 -13.83 5.02 -4.09
CA ASP A 143 -13.90 3.88 -5.01
C ASP A 143 -14.11 2.53 -4.31
N TYR A 144 -14.51 2.54 -3.02
CA TYR A 144 -14.69 1.32 -2.21
C TYR A 144 -15.60 0.28 -2.88
N ASP A 145 -16.69 0.75 -3.52
CA ASP A 145 -17.64 -0.15 -4.19
C ASP A 145 -17.02 -0.91 -5.38
N LYS A 146 -15.99 -0.34 -6.02
CA LYS A 146 -15.27 -0.96 -7.13
C LYS A 146 -14.25 -2.02 -6.69
N ILE A 147 -13.81 -1.95 -5.44
CA ILE A 147 -12.84 -2.90 -4.89
C ILE A 147 -13.48 -4.30 -4.80
N PRO A 148 -12.78 -5.37 -5.26
CA PRO A 148 -13.29 -6.74 -5.21
C PRO A 148 -13.68 -7.17 -3.80
N THR A 149 -14.74 -7.95 -3.67
CA THR A 149 -15.27 -8.42 -2.37
C THR A 149 -14.21 -9.13 -1.54
N THR A 150 -13.41 -10.00 -2.15
CA THR A 150 -12.33 -10.72 -1.48
C THR A 150 -11.22 -9.82 -0.89
N TRP A 151 -11.12 -8.57 -1.35
CA TRP A 151 -10.19 -7.58 -0.82
C TRP A 151 -10.81 -6.78 0.34
N LYS A 152 -12.11 -6.94 0.58
CA LYS A 152 -12.89 -6.25 1.63
C LYS A 152 -13.28 -7.15 2.81
N GLU A 153 -12.98 -8.46 2.70
CA GLU A 153 -13.32 -9.50 3.68
C GLU A 153 -12.08 -10.06 4.40
#